data_12bda538db39d9885c46f9e5fb419397
#
_entry.id   12bda538db39d9885c46f9e5fb419397
#
_cell.length_a   1.000
_cell.length_b   1.000
_cell.length_c   1.000
_cell.angle_alpha   90.00
_cell.angle_beta   90.00
_cell.angle_gamma   90.00
#
_symmetry.space_group_name_H-M   'P 1'
#
loop_
_entity.id
_entity.type
_entity.pdbx_description
1 polymer ?
#
loop_
_entity_poly.entity_id
_entity_poly.type
_entity_poly.pdbx_seq_one_letter_code
_entity_poly.pdbx_strand_id
1 'polypeptide(L)'
;ITLTAHWKPKQQYVFYYLNGGTFSNDITTPEIKQGDGVLYSLFNVESDNFTLPTPTKPGYDFIGWGVGGTSDVYPTVTITKGTVGNQSYTAKWKANGNTPYTVNIYYMDKNGQYQETPDRTKPEIGATDTIATVPDSAYIKNGFSFDATKSSNSGTITGDGKLKLSLYYARNQYDITFKSYDGSETLYSYKGYYDTKIEFK
;
A
#
# COMPACT_ATOMS: atom_id res chain seq x y z
N ILE A 1 -35.75 46.70 -41.84
CA ILE A 1 -34.67 46.41 -40.90
C ILE A 1 -34.72 44.91 -40.66
N THR A 2 -33.67 44.17 -41.02
CA THR A 2 -33.51 42.76 -40.73
C THR A 2 -32.75 42.63 -39.44
N LEU A 3 -33.30 41.93 -38.43
CA LEU A 3 -32.62 41.62 -37.18
C LEU A 3 -32.12 40.16 -37.27
N THR A 4 -30.83 39.98 -37.08
CA THR A 4 -30.19 38.65 -37.05
C THR A 4 -29.79 38.35 -35.62
N ALA A 5 -30.34 37.25 -35.06
CA ALA A 5 -29.94 36.78 -33.74
C ALA A 5 -28.64 35.97 -33.85
N HIS A 6 -27.64 36.33 -33.04
CA HIS A 6 -26.41 35.56 -32.89
C HIS A 6 -26.41 34.82 -31.57
N TRP A 7 -26.35 33.51 -31.64
CA TRP A 7 -26.29 32.62 -30.46
C TRP A 7 -24.88 32.14 -30.25
N LYS A 8 -24.43 32.12 -28.99
CA LYS A 8 -23.16 31.53 -28.61
C LYS A 8 -23.44 30.30 -27.75
N PRO A 9 -22.86 29.13 -28.05
CA PRO A 9 -23.06 27.93 -27.24
C PRO A 9 -22.65 28.17 -25.79
N LYS A 10 -23.50 27.75 -24.84
CA LYS A 10 -23.21 27.85 -23.41
C LYS A 10 -22.17 26.81 -23.05
N GLN A 11 -21.10 27.23 -22.33
CA GLN A 11 -20.08 26.37 -21.80
C GLN A 11 -20.63 25.53 -20.66
N GLN A 12 -20.24 24.25 -20.60
CA GLN A 12 -20.64 23.25 -19.64
C GLN A 12 -19.40 22.47 -19.16
N TYR A 13 -19.56 21.69 -18.09
CA TYR A 13 -18.48 21.03 -17.40
C TYR A 13 -18.70 19.52 -17.33
N VAL A 14 -17.61 18.77 -17.49
CA VAL A 14 -17.51 17.37 -17.02
C VAL A 14 -16.64 17.40 -15.77
N PHE A 15 -17.19 17.02 -14.63
CA PHE A 15 -16.47 16.93 -13.37
C PHE A 15 -15.98 15.50 -13.12
N TYR A 16 -14.74 15.34 -12.63
CA TYR A 16 -14.10 14.07 -12.37
C TYR A 16 -13.79 13.90 -10.90
N TYR A 17 -14.34 12.86 -10.28
CA TYR A 17 -14.05 12.45 -8.90
C TYR A 17 -13.24 11.15 -8.95
N LEU A 18 -11.94 11.25 -8.77
CA LEU A 18 -11.01 10.13 -9.01
C LEU A 18 -10.87 9.15 -7.85
N ASN A 19 -11.39 9.46 -6.65
CA ASN A 19 -11.31 8.60 -5.46
C ASN A 19 -9.91 8.05 -5.17
N GLY A 20 -8.93 8.95 -5.15
CA GLY A 20 -7.52 8.64 -4.90
C GLY A 20 -6.74 8.17 -6.14
N GLY A 21 -7.37 8.18 -7.32
CA GLY A 21 -6.66 8.01 -8.58
C GLY A 21 -6.08 9.32 -9.11
N THR A 22 -5.35 9.22 -10.20
CA THR A 22 -4.74 10.34 -10.92
C THR A 22 -4.89 10.15 -12.43
N PHE A 23 -4.93 11.24 -13.17
CA PHE A 23 -4.77 11.19 -14.62
C PHE A 23 -3.28 11.26 -14.99
N SER A 24 -2.93 10.66 -16.15
CA SER A 24 -1.62 10.89 -16.78
C SER A 24 -1.52 12.33 -17.26
N ASN A 25 -0.31 12.90 -17.19
CA ASN A 25 -0.03 14.26 -17.73
C ASN A 25 -0.07 14.32 -19.26
N ASP A 26 -0.12 13.18 -19.95
CA ASP A 26 -0.13 13.10 -21.42
C ASP A 26 -1.52 13.27 -22.03
N ILE A 27 -2.56 13.44 -21.20
CA ILE A 27 -3.93 13.62 -21.69
C ILE A 27 -4.09 15.02 -22.27
N THR A 28 -4.32 15.10 -23.57
CA THR A 28 -4.52 16.35 -24.31
C THR A 28 -5.98 16.54 -24.75
N THR A 29 -6.76 15.46 -24.85
CA THR A 29 -8.17 15.50 -25.28
C THR A 29 -9.00 14.50 -24.47
N PRO A 30 -9.97 14.97 -23.69
CA PRO A 30 -10.25 16.39 -23.39
C PRO A 30 -9.15 17.02 -22.52
N GLU A 31 -8.96 18.33 -22.63
CA GLU A 31 -8.09 19.07 -21.72
C GLU A 31 -8.63 18.96 -20.29
N ILE A 32 -7.78 18.50 -19.35
CA ILE A 32 -8.12 18.41 -17.94
C ILE A 32 -7.64 19.66 -17.22
N LYS A 33 -8.57 20.32 -16.55
CA LYS A 33 -8.33 21.53 -15.73
C LYS A 33 -8.60 21.21 -14.26
N GLN A 34 -8.03 22.01 -13.39
CA GLN A 34 -8.29 21.97 -11.95
C GLN A 34 -8.72 23.34 -11.44
N GLY A 35 -9.79 23.38 -10.67
CA GLY A 35 -10.28 24.56 -9.98
C GLY A 35 -11.00 24.18 -8.70
N ASP A 36 -10.75 24.90 -7.61
CA ASP A 36 -11.34 24.68 -6.27
C ASP A 36 -11.21 23.21 -5.78
N GLY A 37 -10.07 22.56 -6.12
CA GLY A 37 -9.81 21.17 -5.75
C GLY A 37 -10.53 20.11 -6.60
N VAL A 38 -11.29 20.51 -7.62
CA VAL A 38 -12.02 19.60 -8.50
C VAL A 38 -11.38 19.58 -9.89
N LEU A 39 -11.26 18.38 -10.48
CA LEU A 39 -10.83 18.18 -11.86
C LEU A 39 -12.03 18.30 -12.79
N TYR A 40 -11.88 18.99 -13.89
CA TYR A 40 -12.94 19.16 -14.88
C TYR A 40 -12.42 19.35 -16.31
N SER A 41 -13.29 19.09 -17.29
CA SER A 41 -13.12 19.48 -18.68
C SER A 41 -14.28 20.36 -19.12
N LEU A 42 -14.03 21.18 -20.11
CA LEU A 42 -15.02 22.10 -20.68
C LEU A 42 -15.55 21.54 -22.01
N PHE A 43 -16.85 21.69 -22.23
CA PHE A 43 -17.50 21.35 -23.50
C PHE A 43 -18.73 22.26 -23.74
N ASN A 44 -19.30 22.16 -24.90
CA ASN A 44 -20.59 22.75 -25.28
C ASN A 44 -21.30 21.87 -26.32
N VAL A 45 -22.50 22.21 -26.70
CA VAL A 45 -23.34 21.42 -27.64
C VAL A 45 -22.72 21.21 -29.03
N GLU A 46 -21.73 22.03 -29.40
CA GLU A 46 -21.04 21.94 -30.70
C GLU A 46 -19.70 21.21 -30.60
N SER A 47 -19.23 20.91 -29.38
CA SER A 47 -17.99 20.19 -29.17
C SER A 47 -18.02 18.82 -29.85
N ASP A 48 -16.89 18.42 -30.45
CA ASP A 48 -16.72 17.08 -30.97
C ASP A 48 -16.84 16.03 -29.85
N ASN A 49 -17.19 14.80 -30.22
CA ASN A 49 -17.25 13.70 -29.28
C ASN A 49 -15.88 13.47 -28.63
N PHE A 50 -15.86 13.27 -27.33
CA PHE A 50 -14.65 12.83 -26.63
C PHE A 50 -14.97 11.79 -25.57
N THR A 51 -14.04 10.88 -25.37
CA THR A 51 -14.14 9.83 -24.36
C THR A 51 -13.44 10.28 -23.07
N LEU A 52 -14.02 10.00 -21.91
CA LEU A 52 -13.41 10.28 -20.63
C LEU A 52 -12.08 9.49 -20.50
N PRO A 53 -10.99 10.15 -20.09
CA PRO A 53 -9.72 9.47 -19.93
C PRO A 53 -9.77 8.44 -18.82
N THR A 54 -9.01 7.36 -18.95
CA THR A 54 -8.87 6.34 -17.90
C THR A 54 -7.88 6.81 -16.85
N PRO A 55 -8.29 6.95 -15.58
CA PRO A 55 -7.37 7.29 -14.49
C PRO A 55 -6.60 6.05 -14.02
N THR A 56 -5.54 6.26 -13.25
CA THR A 56 -4.75 5.21 -12.59
C THR A 56 -4.76 5.38 -11.08
N LYS A 57 -4.67 4.26 -10.35
CA LYS A 57 -4.53 4.24 -8.90
C LYS A 57 -3.66 3.05 -8.51
N PRO A 58 -2.52 3.27 -7.82
CA PRO A 58 -1.62 2.19 -7.44
C PRO A 58 -2.34 1.11 -6.63
N GLY A 59 -2.17 -0.15 -7.00
CA GLY A 59 -2.79 -1.29 -6.33
C GLY A 59 -4.27 -1.51 -6.65
N TYR A 60 -4.81 -0.82 -7.67
CA TYR A 60 -6.21 -0.98 -8.07
C TYR A 60 -6.36 -1.01 -9.58
N ASP A 61 -7.34 -1.77 -10.05
CA ASP A 61 -7.81 -1.76 -11.42
C ASP A 61 -8.97 -0.76 -11.56
N PHE A 62 -8.92 0.07 -12.58
CA PHE A 62 -10.06 0.91 -12.94
C PHE A 62 -11.15 0.03 -13.55
N ILE A 63 -12.37 0.05 -12.97
CA ILE A 63 -13.51 -0.74 -13.47
C ILE A 63 -14.51 0.11 -14.25
N GLY A 64 -14.37 1.42 -14.21
CA GLY A 64 -15.24 2.33 -14.97
C GLY A 64 -15.66 3.57 -14.19
N TRP A 65 -16.53 4.32 -14.82
CA TRP A 65 -17.09 5.55 -14.31
C TRP A 65 -18.51 5.31 -13.75
N GLY A 66 -18.73 5.65 -12.49
CA GLY A 66 -20.06 5.73 -11.90
C GLY A 66 -20.71 7.08 -12.23
N VAL A 67 -21.99 7.06 -12.54
CA VAL A 67 -22.81 8.25 -12.76
C VAL A 67 -23.50 8.64 -11.47
N GLY A 68 -23.56 9.94 -11.15
CA GLY A 68 -24.17 10.44 -9.91
C GLY A 68 -25.61 9.93 -9.70
N GLY A 69 -25.89 9.40 -8.50
CA GLY A 69 -27.21 8.94 -8.09
C GLY A 69 -27.61 7.52 -8.57
N THR A 70 -26.72 6.80 -9.29
CA THR A 70 -26.96 5.42 -9.71
C THR A 70 -25.88 4.48 -9.19
N SER A 71 -26.16 3.17 -9.19
CA SER A 71 -25.17 2.11 -8.95
C SER A 71 -24.41 1.68 -10.21
N ASP A 72 -24.78 2.24 -11.37
CA ASP A 72 -24.24 1.83 -12.65
C ASP A 72 -22.78 2.23 -12.81
N VAL A 73 -22.01 1.35 -13.45
CA VAL A 73 -20.59 1.57 -13.74
C VAL A 73 -20.37 1.32 -15.22
N TYR A 74 -19.83 2.31 -15.90
CA TYR A 74 -19.55 2.28 -17.34
C TYR A 74 -18.04 2.21 -17.56
N PRO A 75 -17.50 1.12 -18.14
CA PRO A 75 -16.06 0.98 -18.42
C PRO A 75 -15.52 2.14 -19.27
N THR A 76 -16.36 2.66 -20.15
CA THR A 76 -16.05 3.79 -21.02
C THR A 76 -17.26 4.73 -21.10
N VAL A 77 -17.00 6.03 -21.04
CA VAL A 77 -18.02 7.07 -21.22
C VAL A 77 -17.59 8.03 -22.30
N THR A 78 -18.47 8.32 -23.25
CA THR A 78 -18.24 9.29 -24.30
C THR A 78 -19.24 10.44 -24.17
N ILE A 79 -18.76 11.66 -24.12
CA ILE A 79 -19.57 12.89 -24.24
C ILE A 79 -19.77 13.12 -25.72
N THR A 80 -21.02 13.03 -26.16
CA THR A 80 -21.38 13.19 -27.59
C THR A 80 -21.77 14.62 -27.90
N LYS A 81 -21.58 15.01 -29.15
CA LYS A 81 -22.08 16.30 -29.68
C LYS A 81 -23.58 16.44 -29.39
N GLY A 82 -23.99 17.60 -28.93
CA GLY A 82 -25.35 17.86 -28.52
C GLY A 82 -25.66 17.58 -27.06
N THR A 83 -24.72 16.99 -26.28
CA THR A 83 -24.88 16.83 -24.83
C THR A 83 -25.14 18.15 -24.15
N VAL A 84 -26.15 18.22 -23.27
CA VAL A 84 -26.54 19.41 -22.51
C VAL A 84 -26.44 19.16 -21.00
N GLY A 85 -26.11 20.23 -20.26
CA GLY A 85 -25.97 20.20 -18.80
C GLY A 85 -24.60 19.72 -18.35
N ASN A 86 -24.22 20.11 -17.13
CA ASN A 86 -23.00 19.63 -16.48
C ASN A 86 -23.09 18.13 -16.22
N GLN A 87 -22.00 17.43 -16.46
CA GLN A 87 -21.85 15.99 -16.24
C GLN A 87 -20.92 15.76 -15.05
N SER A 88 -21.09 14.63 -14.35
CA SER A 88 -20.29 14.31 -13.17
C SER A 88 -20.07 12.81 -13.12
N TYR A 89 -18.80 12.41 -13.01
CA TYR A 89 -18.37 11.02 -13.05
C TYR A 89 -17.41 10.71 -11.90
N THR A 90 -17.61 9.54 -11.30
CA THR A 90 -16.81 9.05 -10.18
C THR A 90 -16.05 7.80 -10.59
N ALA A 91 -14.73 7.82 -10.51
CA ALA A 91 -13.92 6.64 -10.77
C ALA A 91 -14.24 5.51 -9.78
N LYS A 92 -14.46 4.32 -10.31
CA LYS A 92 -14.70 3.09 -9.55
C LYS A 92 -13.50 2.17 -9.68
N TRP A 93 -13.11 1.57 -8.57
CA TRP A 93 -11.88 0.81 -8.42
C TRP A 93 -12.14 -0.57 -7.86
N LYS A 94 -11.35 -1.53 -8.32
CA LYS A 94 -11.25 -2.88 -7.75
C LYS A 94 -9.84 -3.06 -7.20
N ALA A 95 -9.71 -3.46 -5.94
CA ALA A 95 -8.42 -3.75 -5.33
C ALA A 95 -7.73 -4.92 -6.03
N ASN A 96 -6.42 -4.80 -6.30
CA ASN A 96 -5.60 -5.86 -6.87
C ASN A 96 -5.37 -6.97 -5.86
N GLY A 97 -5.40 -8.23 -6.31
CA GLY A 97 -5.16 -9.39 -5.47
C GLY A 97 -3.69 -9.74 -5.27
N ASN A 98 -2.76 -9.06 -5.96
CA ASN A 98 -1.34 -9.41 -6.05
C ASN A 98 -0.41 -8.22 -5.78
N THR A 99 -0.81 -7.30 -4.91
CA THR A 99 0.02 -6.18 -4.48
C THR A 99 1.20 -6.68 -3.66
N PRO A 100 2.45 -6.30 -4.02
CA PRO A 100 3.64 -6.76 -3.32
C PRO A 100 3.76 -6.14 -1.93
N TYR A 101 4.42 -6.89 -1.02
CA TYR A 101 4.92 -6.40 0.24
C TYR A 101 6.19 -7.16 0.63
N THR A 102 6.85 -6.73 1.71
CA THR A 102 8.14 -7.29 2.12
C THR A 102 8.09 -7.77 3.55
N VAL A 103 8.70 -8.94 3.80
CA VAL A 103 8.94 -9.48 5.14
C VAL A 103 10.44 -9.46 5.41
N ASN A 104 10.87 -8.68 6.41
CA ASN A 104 12.26 -8.60 6.87
C ASN A 104 12.42 -9.43 8.15
N ILE A 105 13.46 -10.24 8.21
CA ILE A 105 13.74 -11.15 9.33
C ILE A 105 15.10 -10.80 9.91
N TYR A 106 15.13 -10.62 11.23
CA TYR A 106 16.31 -10.22 12.00
C TYR A 106 16.58 -11.22 13.12
N TYR A 107 17.82 -11.68 13.24
CA TYR A 107 18.26 -12.52 14.34
C TYR A 107 19.26 -11.76 15.20
N MET A 108 19.05 -11.80 16.52
CA MET A 108 19.99 -11.22 17.47
C MET A 108 21.35 -11.91 17.37
N ASP A 109 22.41 -11.15 17.33
CA ASP A 109 23.78 -11.65 17.29
C ASP A 109 24.25 -12.24 18.64
N LYS A 110 25.51 -12.70 18.74
CA LYS A 110 26.08 -13.27 19.95
C LYS A 110 26.36 -12.22 21.04
N ASN A 111 26.30 -10.93 20.70
CA ASN A 111 26.49 -9.81 21.64
C ASN A 111 25.14 -9.25 22.14
N GLY A 112 24.02 -9.84 21.73
CA GLY A 112 22.68 -9.37 22.10
C GLY A 112 22.19 -8.17 21.31
N GLN A 113 22.69 -7.99 20.09
CA GLN A 113 22.34 -6.87 19.21
C GLN A 113 21.66 -7.35 17.93
N TYR A 114 20.75 -6.53 17.38
CA TYR A 114 20.21 -6.72 16.04
C TYR A 114 20.95 -5.84 15.05
N GLN A 115 21.24 -6.38 13.88
CA GLN A 115 21.83 -5.62 12.78
C GLN A 115 20.82 -4.63 12.21
N GLU A 116 21.29 -3.54 11.59
CA GLU A 116 20.43 -2.56 10.88
C GLU A 116 19.82 -3.16 9.61
N THR A 117 20.56 -4.04 8.95
CA THR A 117 20.09 -4.76 7.76
C THR A 117 19.49 -6.10 8.16
N PRO A 118 18.37 -6.53 7.52
CA PRO A 118 17.78 -7.83 7.80
C PRO A 118 18.73 -8.97 7.40
N ASP A 119 18.77 -10.03 8.20
CA ASP A 119 19.45 -11.28 7.85
C ASP A 119 18.82 -11.94 6.63
N ARG A 120 17.53 -11.71 6.45
CA ARG A 120 16.77 -12.21 5.31
C ARG A 120 15.63 -11.28 4.96
N THR A 121 15.43 -11.03 3.66
CA THR A 121 14.28 -10.33 3.11
C THR A 121 13.48 -11.29 2.22
N LYS A 122 12.17 -11.31 2.37
CA LYS A 122 11.27 -12.16 1.59
C LYS A 122 10.19 -11.30 0.95
N PRO A 123 10.11 -11.24 -0.39
CA PRO A 123 9.00 -10.63 -1.10
C PRO A 123 7.76 -11.53 -0.98
N GLU A 124 6.63 -10.93 -0.75
CA GLU A 124 5.32 -11.55 -0.67
C GLU A 124 4.29 -10.74 -1.46
N ILE A 125 3.14 -11.32 -1.74
CA ILE A 125 2.02 -10.66 -2.40
C ILE A 125 0.72 -10.91 -1.63
N GLY A 126 -0.21 -9.98 -1.74
CA GLY A 126 -1.54 -10.10 -1.15
C GLY A 126 -2.52 -9.09 -1.74
N ALA A 127 -3.77 -9.16 -1.32
CA ALA A 127 -4.76 -8.22 -1.82
C ALA A 127 -4.60 -6.84 -1.18
N THR A 128 -4.67 -5.80 -1.99
CA THR A 128 -4.72 -4.40 -1.49
C THR A 128 -5.84 -4.23 -0.48
N ASP A 129 -5.61 -3.42 0.55
CA ASP A 129 -6.50 -3.12 1.67
C ASP A 129 -6.77 -4.29 2.62
N THR A 130 -6.15 -5.47 2.41
CA THR A 130 -6.22 -6.57 3.37
C THR A 130 -5.06 -6.52 4.36
N ILE A 131 -5.23 -7.19 5.50
CA ILE A 131 -4.17 -7.31 6.51
C ILE A 131 -3.29 -8.52 6.16
N ALA A 132 -2.00 -8.26 5.95
CA ALA A 132 -0.99 -9.31 5.95
C ALA A 132 -0.56 -9.62 7.38
N THR A 133 -0.42 -10.90 7.72
CA THR A 133 0.08 -11.35 9.01
C THR A 133 1.05 -12.51 8.82
N VAL A 134 2.19 -12.43 9.49
CA VAL A 134 3.19 -13.52 9.52
C VAL A 134 3.18 -14.12 10.92
N PRO A 135 3.00 -15.44 11.06
CA PRO A 135 3.04 -16.10 12.37
C PRO A 135 4.38 -15.89 13.08
N ASP A 136 4.35 -15.73 14.40
CA ASP A 136 5.54 -15.53 15.25
C ASP A 136 6.55 -16.66 15.10
N SER A 137 6.05 -17.89 14.85
CA SER A 137 6.86 -19.09 14.67
C SER A 137 7.45 -19.28 13.27
N ALA A 138 7.07 -18.44 12.28
CA ALA A 138 7.36 -18.68 10.85
C ALA A 138 8.85 -18.84 10.54
N TYR A 139 9.73 -18.16 11.29
CA TYR A 139 11.17 -18.17 11.06
C TYR A 139 11.99 -18.44 12.33
N ILE A 140 11.38 -19.07 13.35
CA ILE A 140 12.09 -19.47 14.58
C ILE A 140 13.23 -20.44 14.23
N LYS A 141 14.40 -20.21 14.79
CA LYS A 141 15.55 -21.12 14.81
C LYS A 141 15.77 -21.67 16.22
N ASN A 142 16.46 -22.82 16.34
CA ASN A 142 16.90 -23.34 17.63
C ASN A 142 17.71 -22.28 18.39
N GLY A 143 17.41 -22.08 19.65
CA GLY A 143 18.06 -21.09 20.51
C GLY A 143 17.58 -19.65 20.30
N PHE A 144 16.46 -19.43 19.62
CA PHE A 144 15.85 -18.13 19.44
C PHE A 144 14.39 -18.13 19.83
N SER A 145 13.89 -16.98 20.27
CA SER A 145 12.50 -16.70 20.58
C SER A 145 12.02 -15.46 19.85
N PHE A 146 10.76 -15.41 19.48
CA PHE A 146 10.16 -14.22 18.85
C PHE A 146 10.20 -13.03 19.81
N ASP A 147 10.68 -11.90 19.34
CA ASP A 147 10.71 -10.64 20.09
C ASP A 147 9.51 -9.77 19.69
N ALA A 148 8.41 -9.92 20.40
CA ALA A 148 7.18 -9.21 20.14
C ALA A 148 7.31 -7.69 20.36
N THR A 149 8.29 -7.24 21.15
CA THR A 149 8.47 -5.81 21.45
C THR A 149 9.10 -5.04 20.32
N LYS A 150 9.89 -5.72 19.48
CA LYS A 150 10.55 -5.15 18.32
C LYS A 150 9.86 -5.48 17.00
N SER A 151 9.07 -6.55 16.97
CA SER A 151 8.46 -7.03 15.74
C SER A 151 7.20 -6.25 15.35
N SER A 152 7.02 -6.12 14.04
CA SER A 152 5.78 -5.69 13.38
C SER A 152 5.40 -6.77 12.37
N ASN A 153 4.72 -7.82 12.84
CA ASN A 153 4.41 -9.01 12.05
C ASN A 153 3.03 -8.96 11.35
N SER A 154 2.34 -7.82 11.44
CA SER A 154 1.04 -7.59 10.80
C SER A 154 0.92 -6.16 10.30
N GLY A 155 0.21 -5.94 9.18
CA GLY A 155 -0.04 -4.62 8.62
C GLY A 155 -0.95 -4.65 7.40
N THR A 156 -1.55 -3.50 7.06
CA THR A 156 -2.41 -3.38 5.88
C THR A 156 -1.56 -3.28 4.60
N ILE A 157 -1.86 -4.10 3.61
CA ILE A 157 -1.23 -4.03 2.28
C ILE A 157 -1.74 -2.78 1.56
N THR A 158 -0.89 -1.77 1.45
CA THR A 158 -1.21 -0.53 0.75
C THR A 158 -0.97 -0.67 -0.75
N GLY A 159 -1.80 -0.02 -1.56
CA GLY A 159 -1.74 -0.15 -3.02
C GLY A 159 -0.41 0.27 -3.65
N ASP A 160 0.42 1.04 -2.95
CA ASP A 160 1.76 1.44 -3.40
C ASP A 160 2.83 0.34 -3.25
N GLY A 161 2.47 -0.80 -2.65
CA GLY A 161 3.37 -1.95 -2.48
C GLY A 161 4.50 -1.75 -1.47
N LYS A 162 4.40 -0.76 -0.57
CA LYS A 162 5.48 -0.38 0.35
C LYS A 162 5.38 -0.99 1.74
N LEU A 163 4.37 -1.81 2.02
CA LEU A 163 4.27 -2.47 3.33
C LEU A 163 5.53 -3.29 3.60
N LYS A 164 6.11 -3.10 4.79
CA LYS A 164 7.22 -3.88 5.32
C LYS A 164 6.84 -4.42 6.68
N LEU A 165 6.81 -5.75 6.80
CA LEU A 165 6.72 -6.43 8.08
C LEU A 165 8.13 -6.76 8.55
N SER A 166 8.40 -6.60 9.85
CA SER A 166 9.70 -6.84 10.44
C SER A 166 9.56 -7.81 11.61
N LEU A 167 10.22 -8.96 11.50
CA LEU A 167 10.21 -10.00 12.53
C LEU A 167 11.59 -10.09 13.16
N TYR A 168 11.63 -9.93 14.47
CA TYR A 168 12.84 -10.01 15.27
C TYR A 168 12.83 -11.26 16.12
N TYR A 169 13.95 -11.97 16.14
CA TYR A 169 14.14 -13.18 16.94
C TYR A 169 15.32 -12.99 17.89
N ALA A 170 15.00 -12.85 19.17
CA ALA A 170 15.99 -12.73 20.23
C ALA A 170 16.71 -14.05 20.46
N ARG A 171 18.03 -14.00 20.62
CA ARG A 171 18.83 -15.16 21.01
C ARG A 171 18.56 -15.48 22.48
N ASN A 172 18.20 -16.73 22.77
CA ASN A 172 17.89 -17.16 24.12
C ASN A 172 19.10 -17.02 25.03
N GLN A 173 18.85 -16.63 26.26
CA GLN A 173 19.85 -16.47 27.27
C GLN A 173 19.72 -17.59 28.31
N TYR A 174 20.84 -18.16 28.74
CA TYR A 174 20.90 -19.28 29.66
C TYR A 174 21.79 -18.94 30.84
N ASP A 175 21.36 -19.37 32.04
CA ASP A 175 22.18 -19.33 33.24
C ASP A 175 22.84 -20.69 33.40
N ILE A 176 24.17 -20.71 33.44
CA ILE A 176 24.99 -21.92 33.59
C ILE A 176 25.71 -21.84 34.93
N THR A 177 25.51 -22.81 35.77
CA THR A 177 26.11 -22.86 37.11
C THR A 177 26.98 -24.09 37.23
N PHE A 178 28.23 -23.88 37.59
CA PHE A 178 29.18 -24.95 37.92
C PHE A 178 29.23 -25.09 39.44
N LYS A 179 29.03 -26.33 39.90
CA LYS A 179 28.99 -26.65 41.32
C LYS A 179 30.16 -27.55 41.71
N SER A 180 30.48 -27.61 43.03
CA SER A 180 31.35 -28.60 43.61
C SER A 180 30.89 -30.03 43.33
N TYR A 181 31.78 -31.03 43.49
CA TYR A 181 31.45 -32.45 43.23
C TYR A 181 30.25 -32.94 44.01
N ASP A 182 30.06 -32.49 45.25
CA ASP A 182 28.93 -32.82 46.12
C ASP A 182 27.69 -31.92 45.88
N GLY A 183 27.81 -30.95 45.00
CA GLY A 183 26.73 -30.01 44.67
C GLY A 183 26.45 -28.95 45.73
N SER A 184 27.24 -28.89 46.80
CA SER A 184 27.00 -27.99 47.95
C SER A 184 27.36 -26.55 47.65
N GLU A 185 28.41 -26.31 46.85
CA GLU A 185 28.90 -24.97 46.53
C GLU A 185 28.75 -24.64 45.05
N THR A 186 28.44 -23.36 44.75
CA THR A 186 28.50 -22.79 43.41
C THR A 186 29.92 -22.26 43.18
N LEU A 187 30.65 -22.97 42.31
CA LEU A 187 32.02 -22.60 41.98
C LEU A 187 32.09 -21.44 40.98
N TYR A 188 31.14 -21.43 40.04
CA TYR A 188 31.05 -20.40 38.99
C TYR A 188 29.65 -20.31 38.43
N SER A 189 29.20 -19.11 38.13
CA SER A 189 27.97 -18.83 37.37
C SER A 189 28.26 -17.97 36.16
N TYR A 190 27.69 -18.36 35.02
CA TYR A 190 27.82 -17.65 33.76
C TYR A 190 26.44 -17.46 33.15
N LYS A 191 26.17 -16.26 32.69
CA LYS A 191 24.98 -15.96 31.93
C LYS A 191 25.36 -15.63 30.49
N GLY A 192 24.95 -16.44 29.55
CA GLY A 192 25.35 -16.33 28.16
C GLY A 192 24.23 -16.55 27.18
N TYR A 193 24.37 -16.00 26.00
CA TYR A 193 23.47 -16.25 24.90
C TYR A 193 23.72 -17.63 24.27
N TYR A 194 22.69 -18.21 23.70
CA TYR A 194 22.78 -19.45 22.94
C TYR A 194 23.96 -19.40 21.94
N ASP A 195 24.70 -20.50 21.83
CA ASP A 195 25.87 -20.66 20.94
C ASP A 195 26.97 -19.62 21.15
N THR A 196 27.16 -19.12 22.39
CA THR A 196 28.32 -18.34 22.78
C THR A 196 29.30 -19.22 23.54
N LYS A 197 30.62 -18.88 23.47
CA LYS A 197 31.63 -19.57 24.30
C LYS A 197 31.46 -19.18 25.77
N ILE A 198 31.64 -20.15 26.64
CA ILE A 198 31.79 -19.91 28.07
C ILE A 198 33.28 -19.56 28.31
N GLU A 199 33.55 -18.38 28.83
CA GLU A 199 34.88 -17.94 29.20
C GLU A 199 34.97 -17.95 30.71
N PHE A 200 35.86 -18.78 31.23
CA PHE A 200 36.18 -18.81 32.64
C PHE A 200 37.23 -17.71 32.90
N LYS A 201 36.94 -16.86 33.86
CA LYS A 201 37.88 -15.86 34.35
C LYS A 201 38.59 -16.35 35.60
#